data_3c18039dc84efa79dcbbcb6b63f82b64
#
_entry.id   3c18039dc84efa79dcbbcb6b63f82b64
#
_cell.length_a   1.000
_cell.length_b   1.000
_cell.length_c   1.000
_cell.angle_alpha   90.00
_cell.angle_beta   90.00
_cell.angle_gamma   90.00
#
_symmetry.space_group_name_H-M   'P 1'
#
loop_
_entity.id
_entity.type
_entity.pdbx_description
1 polymer ?
#
loop_
_entity_poly.entity_id
_entity_poly.type
_entity_poly.pdbx_seq_one_letter_code
_entity_poly.pdbx_strand_id
1 'polypeptide(L)'
;IREIKVNYQVLGPKLGSKIKQASELIGNFTKDEINRIEKGEKLTLKLNEREVKIGLEDVSIKTSDAKGWVVASEGNLTVALDIKIDNKLKLEGLSRELVNRMQIIRKEAGLDVTDKIHVTFTKSDELLSIFAQNKSYIKSEILASEIIVVDEIKSDGKEIIFESFKTKVNIVKSL
;
A
#
# COMPACT_ATOMS: atom_id res chain seq x y z
N ILE A 1 -11.39 3.94 11.15
CA ILE A 1 -12.24 4.66 12.13
C ILE A 1 -13.45 5.18 11.37
N ARG A 2 -14.66 4.89 11.86
CA ARG A 2 -15.88 5.46 11.28
C ARG A 2 -16.12 6.83 11.89
N GLU A 3 -16.25 7.84 11.04
CA GLU A 3 -16.61 9.20 11.44
C GLU A 3 -17.98 9.52 10.88
N ILE A 4 -18.84 10.04 11.72
CA ILE A 4 -20.17 10.53 11.35
C ILE A 4 -20.15 12.07 11.39
N LYS A 5 -20.68 12.69 10.36
CA LYS A 5 -20.80 14.15 10.24
C LYS A 5 -22.20 14.53 9.81
N VAL A 6 -22.63 15.70 10.20
CA VAL A 6 -23.91 16.27 9.75
C VAL A 6 -23.91 16.53 8.26
N ASN A 7 -25.00 16.18 7.59
CA ASN A 7 -25.27 16.67 6.24
C ASN A 7 -25.89 18.08 6.34
N TYR A 8 -25.03 19.09 6.21
CA TYR A 8 -25.44 20.50 6.34
C TYR A 8 -26.47 20.93 5.30
N GLN A 9 -26.50 20.30 4.12
CA GLN A 9 -27.48 20.63 3.07
C GLN A 9 -28.88 20.19 3.48
N VAL A 10 -29.01 19.10 4.19
CA VAL A 10 -30.31 18.53 4.60
C VAL A 10 -30.75 19.07 5.98
N LEU A 11 -29.83 19.08 6.94
CA LEU A 11 -30.17 19.50 8.32
C LEU A 11 -30.08 21.02 8.54
N GLY A 12 -29.29 21.74 7.74
CA GLY A 12 -29.16 23.20 7.86
C GLY A 12 -30.53 23.93 7.83
N PRO A 13 -31.34 23.70 6.80
CA PRO A 13 -32.70 24.31 6.72
C PRO A 13 -33.63 23.85 7.83
N LYS A 14 -33.49 22.61 8.35
CA LYS A 14 -34.36 22.05 9.40
C LYS A 14 -34.03 22.60 10.80
N LEU A 15 -32.75 22.86 11.09
CA LEU A 15 -32.25 23.18 12.43
C LEU A 15 -31.81 24.62 12.63
N GLY A 16 -31.49 25.34 11.57
CA GLY A 16 -31.08 26.76 11.63
C GLY A 16 -29.89 26.97 12.59
N SER A 17 -30.02 27.85 13.55
CA SER A 17 -28.97 28.17 14.53
C SER A 17 -28.57 27.00 15.42
N LYS A 18 -29.38 25.95 15.54
CA LYS A 18 -29.11 24.76 16.36
C LYS A 18 -28.23 23.72 15.65
N ILE A 19 -27.85 23.94 14.40
CA ILE A 19 -27.04 23.02 13.60
C ILE A 19 -25.67 22.72 14.25
N LYS A 20 -25.06 23.70 14.92
CA LYS A 20 -23.78 23.53 15.63
C LYS A 20 -23.91 22.53 16.77
N GLN A 21 -24.93 22.67 17.60
CA GLN A 21 -25.20 21.76 18.70
C GLN A 21 -25.51 20.34 18.19
N ALA A 22 -26.29 20.23 17.10
CA ALA A 22 -26.56 18.94 16.48
C ALA A 22 -25.26 18.30 15.94
N SER A 23 -24.36 19.07 15.34
CA SER A 23 -23.09 18.58 14.83
C SER A 23 -22.19 18.02 15.92
N GLU A 24 -22.13 18.65 17.08
CA GLU A 24 -21.36 18.15 18.23
C GLU A 24 -21.94 16.84 18.77
N LEU A 25 -23.25 16.76 18.93
CA LEU A 25 -23.90 15.56 19.44
C LEU A 25 -23.79 14.39 18.46
N ILE A 26 -24.00 14.62 17.18
CA ILE A 26 -23.86 13.59 16.12
C ILE A 26 -22.41 13.14 16.00
N GLY A 27 -21.43 14.04 16.11
CA GLY A 27 -20.01 13.70 16.08
C GLY A 27 -19.56 12.78 17.23
N ASN A 28 -20.31 12.74 18.30
CA ASN A 28 -20.06 11.90 19.48
C ASN A 28 -20.86 10.58 19.47
N PHE A 29 -21.55 10.25 18.39
CA PHE A 29 -22.29 9.00 18.29
C PHE A 29 -21.37 7.78 18.45
N THR A 30 -21.83 6.82 19.22
CA THR A 30 -21.17 5.53 19.41
C THR A 30 -21.22 4.69 18.13
N LYS A 31 -20.38 3.66 18.07
CA LYS A 31 -20.39 2.70 16.93
C LYS A 31 -21.77 2.05 16.76
N ASP A 32 -22.47 1.76 17.85
CA ASP A 32 -23.80 1.15 17.79
C ASP A 32 -24.84 2.11 17.25
N GLU A 33 -24.79 3.39 17.62
CA GLU A 33 -25.68 4.42 17.08
C GLU A 33 -25.45 4.62 15.59
N ILE A 34 -24.20 4.67 15.15
CA ILE A 34 -23.85 4.74 13.73
C ILE A 34 -24.38 3.52 12.97
N ASN A 35 -24.20 2.31 13.50
CA ASN A 35 -24.71 1.09 12.87
C ASN A 35 -26.25 1.06 12.78
N ARG A 36 -26.96 1.60 13.76
CA ARG A 36 -28.43 1.69 13.74
C ARG A 36 -28.91 2.65 12.67
N ILE A 37 -28.26 3.80 12.51
CA ILE A 37 -28.57 4.75 11.43
C ILE A 37 -28.31 4.14 10.06
N GLU A 38 -27.19 3.42 9.88
CA GLU A 38 -26.87 2.71 8.63
C GLU A 38 -27.91 1.64 8.26
N LYS A 39 -28.52 1.00 9.26
CA LYS A 39 -29.62 0.06 9.09
C LYS A 39 -30.98 0.72 8.81
N GLY A 40 -31.01 2.05 8.73
CA GLY A 40 -32.22 2.83 8.44
C GLY A 40 -33.05 3.20 9.68
N GLU A 41 -32.55 2.96 10.91
CA GLU A 41 -33.19 3.43 12.11
C GLU A 41 -33.05 4.96 12.25
N LYS A 42 -34.07 5.62 12.84
CA LYS A 42 -33.99 7.03 13.19
C LYS A 42 -33.69 7.16 14.68
N LEU A 43 -32.61 7.90 15.00
CA LEU A 43 -32.25 8.20 16.39
C LEU A 43 -32.84 9.55 16.80
N THR A 44 -33.27 9.65 18.05
CA THR A 44 -33.79 10.92 18.60
C THR A 44 -32.67 11.73 19.20
N LEU A 45 -32.42 12.90 18.66
CA LEU A 45 -31.45 13.88 19.15
C LEU A 45 -32.17 14.94 20.01
N LYS A 46 -31.74 15.14 21.24
CA LYS A 46 -32.27 16.18 22.13
C LYS A 46 -31.48 17.46 21.97
N LEU A 47 -32.12 18.50 21.41
CA LEU A 47 -31.55 19.82 21.23
C LEU A 47 -32.24 20.81 22.18
N ASN A 48 -31.77 20.93 23.40
CA ASN A 48 -32.43 21.67 24.49
C ASN A 48 -33.86 21.15 24.72
N GLU A 49 -34.85 21.97 24.42
CA GLU A 49 -36.29 21.64 24.61
C GLU A 49 -36.92 20.95 23.37
N ARG A 50 -36.18 20.70 22.31
CA ARG A 50 -36.68 20.11 21.07
C ARG A 50 -36.04 18.75 20.79
N GLU A 51 -36.86 17.76 20.52
CA GLU A 51 -36.43 16.47 20.02
C GLU A 51 -36.50 16.44 18.48
N VAL A 52 -35.42 15.95 17.85
CA VAL A 52 -35.33 15.81 16.40
C VAL A 52 -34.90 14.38 16.06
N LYS A 53 -35.62 13.76 15.13
CA LYS A 53 -35.24 12.45 14.61
C LYS A 53 -34.22 12.60 13.49
N ILE A 54 -33.10 11.90 13.64
CA ILE A 54 -31.97 11.88 12.70
C ILE A 54 -31.94 10.53 12.01
N GLY A 55 -31.96 10.53 10.69
CA GLY A 55 -31.81 9.34 9.86
C GLY A 55 -30.57 9.38 8.97
N LEU A 56 -30.41 8.39 8.11
CA LEU A 56 -29.26 8.24 7.23
C LEU A 56 -29.12 9.44 6.26
N GLU A 57 -30.21 10.01 5.81
CA GLU A 57 -30.25 11.18 4.93
C GLU A 57 -29.69 12.47 5.57
N ASP A 58 -29.75 12.53 6.91
CA ASP A 58 -29.36 13.71 7.69
C ASP A 58 -27.88 13.72 8.06
N VAL A 59 -27.15 12.62 7.79
CA VAL A 59 -25.75 12.45 8.16
C VAL A 59 -24.91 11.95 6.99
N SER A 60 -23.62 12.16 7.09
CA SER A 60 -22.61 11.57 6.19
C SER A 60 -21.67 10.70 7.03
N ILE A 61 -21.68 9.42 6.76
CA ILE A 61 -20.78 8.46 7.43
C ILE A 61 -19.60 8.24 6.50
N LYS A 62 -18.42 8.57 6.99
CA LYS A 62 -17.15 8.35 6.28
C LYS A 62 -16.32 7.35 7.06
N THR A 63 -15.79 6.37 6.38
CA THR A 63 -14.73 5.54 6.92
C THR A 63 -13.43 6.28 6.69
N SER A 64 -12.82 6.81 7.75
CA SER A 64 -11.47 7.35 7.66
C SER A 64 -10.48 6.21 7.83
N ASP A 65 -9.42 6.25 7.03
CA ASP A 65 -8.34 5.29 7.15
C ASP A 65 -7.75 5.36 8.57
N ALA A 66 -7.66 4.22 9.22
CA ALA A 66 -6.89 4.14 10.46
C ALA A 66 -5.42 4.41 10.08
N LYS A 67 -4.74 5.25 10.87
CA LYS A 67 -3.34 5.62 10.60
C LYS A 67 -2.49 4.37 10.35
N GLY A 68 -1.95 4.23 9.13
CA GLY A 68 -1.18 3.07 8.69
C GLY A 68 -1.99 1.96 8.02
N TRP A 69 -3.29 2.20 7.72
CA TRP A 69 -4.16 1.26 7.02
C TRP A 69 -4.92 1.97 5.89
N VAL A 70 -5.03 1.32 4.75
CA VAL A 70 -5.96 1.69 3.69
C VAL A 70 -7.16 0.77 3.76
N VAL A 71 -8.36 1.35 3.80
CA VAL A 71 -9.61 0.60 3.99
C VAL A 71 -10.52 0.81 2.79
N ALA A 72 -11.03 -0.28 2.22
CA ALA A 72 -12.06 -0.27 1.20
C ALA A 72 -13.26 -1.10 1.66
N SER A 73 -14.47 -0.61 1.39
CA SER A 73 -15.72 -1.30 1.74
C SER A 73 -16.66 -1.32 0.56
N GLU A 74 -17.29 -2.47 0.34
CA GLU A 74 -18.36 -2.67 -0.64
C GLU A 74 -19.48 -3.51 0.00
N GLY A 75 -20.65 -2.93 0.15
CA GLY A 75 -21.76 -3.55 0.89
C GLY A 75 -21.37 -3.88 2.33
N ASN A 76 -21.45 -5.14 2.69
CA ASN A 76 -21.10 -5.65 4.03
C ASN A 76 -19.64 -6.12 4.14
N LEU A 77 -18.87 -6.08 3.04
CA LEU A 77 -17.46 -6.48 3.03
C LEU A 77 -16.57 -5.27 3.27
N THR A 78 -15.67 -5.39 4.23
CA THR A 78 -14.63 -4.39 4.49
C THR A 78 -13.27 -5.07 4.46
N VAL A 79 -12.35 -4.55 3.65
CA VAL A 79 -10.96 -4.98 3.57
C VAL A 79 -10.06 -3.87 4.07
N ALA A 80 -9.11 -4.21 4.91
CA ALA A 80 -8.10 -3.28 5.42
C ALA A 80 -6.71 -3.81 5.06
N LEU A 81 -5.89 -2.95 4.43
CA LEU A 81 -4.49 -3.22 4.08
C LEU A 81 -3.58 -2.44 5.02
N ASP A 82 -2.69 -3.14 5.72
CA ASP A 82 -1.59 -2.51 6.45
C ASP A 82 -0.56 -1.97 5.43
N ILE A 83 -0.34 -0.66 5.45
CA ILE A 83 0.58 0.02 4.53
C ILE A 83 1.95 0.32 5.15
N LYS A 84 2.22 -0.21 6.34
CA LYS A 84 3.55 -0.08 6.94
C LYS A 84 4.54 -0.99 6.21
N ILE A 85 5.51 -0.36 5.55
CA ILE A 85 6.62 -1.06 4.90
C ILE A 85 7.78 -1.12 5.89
N ASP A 86 8.07 -2.31 6.41
CA ASP A 86 9.27 -2.58 7.18
C ASP A 86 10.50 -2.81 6.27
N ASN A 87 11.68 -2.93 6.87
CA ASN A 87 12.91 -3.13 6.11
C ASN A 87 12.91 -4.48 5.34
N LYS A 88 12.26 -5.50 5.88
CA LYS A 88 12.15 -6.81 5.22
C LYS A 88 11.31 -6.72 3.94
N LEU A 89 10.14 -6.09 4.02
CA LEU A 89 9.27 -5.86 2.87
C LEU A 89 9.95 -4.96 1.82
N LYS A 90 10.69 -3.95 2.26
CA LYS A 90 11.47 -3.10 1.36
C LYS A 90 12.52 -3.92 0.58
N LEU A 91 13.30 -4.77 1.26
CA LEU A 91 14.30 -5.62 0.61
C LEU A 91 13.67 -6.67 -0.29
N GLU A 92 12.50 -7.21 0.06
CA GLU A 92 11.74 -8.11 -0.80
C GLU A 92 11.27 -7.39 -2.08
N GLY A 93 10.73 -6.16 -1.96
CA GLY A 93 10.35 -5.33 -3.10
C GLY A 93 11.52 -5.04 -4.05
N LEU A 94 12.66 -4.64 -3.52
CA LEU A 94 13.89 -4.42 -4.28
C LEU A 94 14.40 -5.70 -4.96
N SER A 95 14.25 -6.86 -4.29
CA SER A 95 14.62 -8.15 -4.88
C SER A 95 13.75 -8.49 -6.09
N ARG A 96 12.45 -8.26 -6.01
CA ARG A 96 11.52 -8.46 -7.14
C ARG A 96 11.82 -7.49 -8.30
N GLU A 97 12.14 -6.25 -7.99
CA GLU A 97 12.55 -5.28 -8.99
C GLU A 97 13.85 -5.70 -9.68
N LEU A 98 14.86 -6.17 -8.91
CA LEU A 98 16.09 -6.69 -9.47
C LEU A 98 15.82 -7.86 -10.42
N VAL A 99 14.98 -8.82 -10.03
CA VAL A 99 14.58 -9.95 -10.88
C VAL A 99 13.94 -9.45 -12.18
N ASN A 100 13.00 -8.51 -12.11
CA ASN A 100 12.36 -7.95 -13.31
C ASN A 100 13.37 -7.29 -14.25
N ARG A 101 14.31 -6.49 -13.71
CA ARG A 101 15.39 -5.87 -14.49
C ARG A 101 16.29 -6.92 -15.13
N MET A 102 16.64 -7.95 -14.41
CA MET A 102 17.45 -9.05 -14.94
C MET A 102 16.74 -9.84 -16.03
N GLN A 103 15.43 -10.05 -15.95
CA GLN A 103 14.66 -10.71 -17.01
C GLN A 103 14.65 -9.87 -18.30
N ILE A 104 14.59 -8.53 -18.18
CA ILE A 104 14.71 -7.63 -19.32
C ILE A 104 16.10 -7.77 -19.97
N ILE A 105 17.17 -7.75 -19.14
CA ILE A 105 18.56 -7.89 -19.62
C ILE A 105 18.78 -9.24 -20.31
N ARG A 106 18.23 -10.34 -19.76
CA ARG A 106 18.26 -11.67 -20.38
C ARG A 106 17.61 -11.66 -21.76
N LYS A 107 16.42 -11.06 -21.87
CA LYS A 107 15.70 -10.94 -23.17
C LYS A 107 16.49 -10.13 -24.18
N GLU A 108 17.07 -8.99 -23.76
CA GLU A 108 17.89 -8.15 -24.64
C GLU A 108 19.21 -8.82 -25.08
N ALA A 109 19.72 -9.75 -24.26
CA ALA A 109 20.87 -10.57 -24.59
C ALA A 109 20.53 -11.78 -25.50
N GLY A 110 19.26 -11.94 -25.88
CA GLY A 110 18.82 -13.03 -26.77
C GLY A 110 18.84 -14.41 -26.10
N LEU A 111 18.78 -14.48 -24.77
CA LEU A 111 18.76 -15.75 -24.04
C LEU A 111 17.36 -16.39 -24.06
N ASP A 112 17.33 -17.70 -24.17
CA ASP A 112 16.11 -18.49 -24.02
C ASP A 112 15.64 -18.51 -22.54
N VAL A 113 14.35 -18.80 -22.35
CA VAL A 113 13.73 -18.85 -21.00
C VAL A 113 14.37 -19.91 -20.08
N THR A 114 14.98 -20.93 -20.65
CA THR A 114 15.64 -22.04 -19.94
C THR A 114 17.15 -21.88 -19.78
N ASP A 115 17.74 -20.87 -20.43
CA ASP A 115 19.17 -20.67 -20.37
C ASP A 115 19.65 -20.32 -18.97
N LYS A 116 20.68 -21.01 -18.50
CA LYS A 116 21.37 -20.64 -17.26
C LYS A 116 22.45 -19.61 -17.52
N ILE A 117 22.70 -18.76 -16.51
CA ILE A 117 23.65 -17.66 -16.64
C ILE A 117 24.60 -17.60 -15.44
N HIS A 118 25.81 -17.09 -15.67
CA HIS A 118 26.69 -16.53 -14.64
C HIS A 118 26.47 -15.01 -14.61
N VAL A 119 26.27 -14.47 -13.42
CA VAL A 119 25.98 -13.05 -13.23
C VAL A 119 27.03 -12.42 -12.33
N THR A 120 27.56 -11.29 -12.78
CA THR A 120 28.48 -10.47 -12.00
C THR A 120 27.83 -9.10 -11.76
N PHE A 121 27.77 -8.68 -10.50
CA PHE A 121 27.26 -7.37 -10.10
C PHE A 121 28.38 -6.50 -9.52
N THR A 122 28.30 -5.18 -9.73
CA THR A 122 29.12 -4.24 -8.97
C THR A 122 28.53 -4.08 -7.56
N LYS A 123 29.40 -4.09 -6.56
CA LYS A 123 29.06 -3.99 -5.14
C LYS A 123 28.38 -2.66 -4.81
N SER A 124 27.33 -2.74 -3.99
CA SER A 124 26.77 -1.64 -3.19
C SER A 124 26.24 -2.21 -1.88
N ASP A 125 26.11 -1.38 -0.86
CA ASP A 125 25.62 -1.83 0.46
C ASP A 125 24.17 -2.29 0.39
N GLU A 126 23.35 -1.62 -0.43
CA GLU A 126 21.97 -2.02 -0.69
C GLU A 126 21.89 -3.39 -1.38
N LEU A 127 22.71 -3.62 -2.41
CA LEU A 127 22.75 -4.90 -3.12
C LEU A 127 23.19 -6.04 -2.18
N LEU A 128 24.18 -5.80 -1.34
CA LEU A 128 24.61 -6.77 -0.33
C LEU A 128 23.49 -7.09 0.66
N SER A 129 22.74 -6.08 1.10
CA SER A 129 21.58 -6.25 1.99
C SER A 129 20.47 -7.08 1.31
N ILE A 130 20.20 -6.83 0.02
CA ILE A 130 19.27 -7.62 -0.79
C ILE A 130 19.71 -9.07 -0.86
N PHE A 131 20.98 -9.33 -1.17
CA PHE A 131 21.51 -10.69 -1.29
C PHE A 131 21.60 -11.42 0.05
N ALA A 132 21.85 -10.72 1.15
CA ALA A 132 21.88 -11.34 2.48
C ALA A 132 20.56 -12.03 2.83
N GLN A 133 19.43 -11.51 2.36
CA GLN A 133 18.11 -12.06 2.66
C GLN A 133 17.50 -12.87 1.51
N ASN A 134 17.71 -12.46 0.26
CA ASN A 134 16.93 -12.95 -0.88
C ASN A 134 17.79 -13.55 -2.01
N LYS A 135 19.09 -13.86 -1.77
CA LYS A 135 19.98 -14.35 -2.82
C LYS A 135 19.48 -15.63 -3.49
N SER A 136 18.95 -16.57 -2.72
CA SER A 136 18.44 -17.85 -3.24
C SER A 136 17.22 -17.64 -4.14
N TYR A 137 16.30 -16.78 -3.74
CA TYR A 137 15.15 -16.38 -4.54
C TYR A 137 15.59 -15.75 -5.86
N ILE A 138 16.45 -14.71 -5.81
CA ILE A 138 16.94 -14.03 -7.00
C ILE A 138 17.65 -15.01 -7.93
N LYS A 139 18.53 -15.84 -7.38
CA LYS A 139 19.28 -16.84 -8.15
C LYS A 139 18.37 -17.81 -8.91
N SER A 140 17.29 -18.26 -8.25
CA SER A 140 16.29 -19.14 -8.85
C SER A 140 15.53 -18.46 -9.97
N GLU A 141 15.02 -17.24 -9.72
CA GLU A 141 14.15 -16.52 -10.65
C GLU A 141 14.88 -16.10 -11.94
N ILE A 142 16.15 -15.74 -11.83
CA ILE A 142 16.95 -15.35 -13.01
C ILE A 142 17.72 -16.51 -13.65
N LEU A 143 17.53 -17.75 -13.15
CA LEU A 143 18.24 -18.96 -13.58
C LEU A 143 19.76 -18.80 -13.53
N ALA A 144 20.28 -18.13 -12.48
CA ALA A 144 21.72 -17.99 -12.32
C ALA A 144 22.34 -19.25 -11.76
N SER A 145 23.33 -19.81 -12.46
CA SER A 145 24.23 -20.86 -11.94
C SER A 145 25.09 -20.29 -10.82
N GLU A 146 25.53 -19.04 -11.00
CA GLU A 146 26.38 -18.34 -10.05
C GLU A 146 26.06 -16.83 -10.03
N ILE A 147 26.18 -16.22 -8.83
CA ILE A 147 26.11 -14.76 -8.63
C ILE A 147 27.38 -14.31 -7.92
N ILE A 148 28.18 -13.49 -8.57
CA ILE A 148 29.44 -12.91 -8.08
C ILE A 148 29.23 -11.41 -7.87
N VAL A 149 29.81 -10.88 -6.80
CA VAL A 149 29.82 -9.43 -6.53
C VAL A 149 31.29 -8.98 -6.53
N VAL A 150 31.57 -7.93 -7.31
CA VAL A 150 32.92 -7.36 -7.47
C VAL A 150 32.89 -5.86 -7.18
N ASP A 151 34.03 -5.28 -6.87
CA ASP A 151 34.11 -3.82 -6.62
C ASP A 151 33.90 -3.04 -7.92
N GLU A 152 34.37 -3.55 -9.07
CA GLU A 152 34.23 -2.90 -10.38
C GLU A 152 34.08 -3.91 -11.51
N ILE A 153 33.18 -3.64 -12.45
CA ILE A 153 33.07 -4.33 -13.74
C ILE A 153 33.78 -3.51 -14.80
N LYS A 154 34.93 -4.01 -15.30
CA LYS A 154 35.78 -3.34 -16.31
C LYS A 154 35.26 -3.47 -17.75
N SER A 155 34.31 -4.35 -18.01
CA SER A 155 33.70 -4.59 -19.32
C SER A 155 32.42 -3.77 -19.50
N ASP A 156 31.80 -3.87 -20.71
CA ASP A 156 30.51 -3.26 -21.03
C ASP A 156 29.34 -3.88 -20.27
N GLY A 157 29.34 -3.67 -18.94
CA GLY A 157 28.20 -4.07 -18.08
C GLY A 157 27.03 -3.13 -18.27
N LYS A 158 25.81 -3.67 -18.23
CA LYS A 158 24.58 -2.87 -18.22
C LYS A 158 24.37 -2.24 -16.86
N GLU A 159 23.97 -0.97 -16.83
CA GLU A 159 23.61 -0.28 -15.59
C GLU A 159 22.16 -0.58 -15.23
N ILE A 160 21.92 -0.95 -13.97
CA ILE A 160 20.60 -1.06 -13.36
C ILE A 160 20.45 0.08 -12.37
N ILE A 161 19.45 0.93 -12.58
CA ILE A 161 19.18 2.09 -11.73
C ILE A 161 17.92 1.80 -10.92
N PHE A 162 18.05 1.83 -9.60
CA PHE A 162 16.95 1.83 -8.63
C PHE A 162 16.74 3.26 -8.13
N GLU A 163 15.64 3.50 -7.45
CA GLU A 163 15.36 4.80 -6.85
C GLU A 163 16.42 5.22 -5.82
N SER A 164 16.97 4.27 -5.04
CA SER A 164 17.89 4.53 -3.93
C SER A 164 19.36 4.20 -4.24
N PHE A 165 19.66 3.43 -5.27
CA PHE A 165 21.03 3.04 -5.64
C PHE A 165 21.12 2.61 -7.11
N LYS A 166 22.35 2.34 -7.56
CA LYS A 166 22.62 1.77 -8.87
C LYS A 166 23.69 0.68 -8.78
N THR A 167 23.66 -0.25 -9.73
CA THR A 167 24.66 -1.29 -9.88
C THR A 167 24.90 -1.57 -11.37
N LYS A 168 26.11 -1.99 -11.71
CA LYS A 168 26.36 -2.57 -13.05
C LYS A 168 26.22 -4.09 -12.97
N VAL A 169 25.77 -4.68 -14.06
CA VAL A 169 25.65 -6.13 -14.20
C VAL A 169 26.26 -6.60 -15.50
N ASN A 170 26.93 -7.71 -15.45
CA ASN A 170 27.36 -8.49 -16.61
C ASN A 170 26.77 -9.89 -16.52
N ILE A 171 26.28 -10.43 -17.65
CA ILE A 171 25.73 -11.78 -17.75
C ILE A 171 26.46 -12.56 -18.83
N VAL A 172 26.71 -13.83 -18.55
CA VAL A 172 27.30 -14.78 -19.50
C VAL A 172 26.47 -16.05 -19.46
N LYS A 173 26.11 -16.57 -20.65
CA LYS A 173 25.40 -17.86 -20.73
C LYS A 173 26.30 -18.95 -20.13
N SER A 174 25.71 -19.76 -19.23
CA SER A 174 26.37 -20.94 -18.70
C SER A 174 26.36 -22.03 -19.76
N LEU A 175 27.52 -22.63 -20.02
CA LEU A 175 27.65 -23.76 -20.92
C LEU A 175 27.04 -25.02 -20.34
#